data_c8ac2da3f16362c83dbb849d374a9d34
#
_entry.id   c8ac2da3f16362c83dbb849d374a9d34
#
_cell.length_a   1.000
_cell.length_b   1.000
_cell.length_c   1.000
_cell.angle_alpha   90.00
_cell.angle_beta   90.00
_cell.angle_gamma   90.00
#
_symmetry.space_group_name_H-M   'P 1'
#
loop_
_entity.id
_entity.type
_entity.pdbx_description
1 polymer ?
#
loop_
_entity_poly.entity_id
_entity_poly.type
_entity_poly.pdbx_seq_one_letter_code
_entity_poly.pdbx_strand_id
1 'polypeptide(L)'
;MTEERLASITELPNTLTEDIDVASPGGIVKILRQVDAQIFNGWNTYDALCDPELVSRISKAVDAAAAVLSYKGKKKVIFSGAGTSGRLSMFAARTFN
;
A
#
# COMPACT_ATOMS: atom_id res chain seq x y z
N MET A 1 -7.04 0.37 -33.65
CA MET A 1 -7.24 0.71 -32.20
C MET A 1 -5.91 0.55 -31.51
N THR A 2 -5.30 1.66 -31.17
CA THR A 2 -4.15 1.65 -30.27
C THR A 2 -4.69 1.35 -28.88
N GLU A 3 -4.36 0.17 -28.33
CA GLU A 3 -4.48 -0.05 -26.90
C GLU A 3 -3.61 1.01 -26.22
N GLU A 4 -4.22 2.04 -25.66
CA GLU A 4 -3.54 2.87 -24.69
C GLU A 4 -3.15 1.92 -23.55
N ARG A 5 -1.89 1.51 -23.54
CA ARG A 5 -1.29 0.88 -22.37
C ARG A 5 -1.50 1.85 -21.22
N LEU A 6 -2.45 1.54 -20.36
CA LEU A 6 -2.58 2.23 -19.08
C LEU A 6 -1.21 2.13 -18.41
N ALA A 7 -0.52 3.25 -18.28
CA ALA A 7 0.75 3.28 -17.60
C ALA A 7 0.57 2.72 -16.19
N SER A 8 1.47 1.83 -15.79
CA SER A 8 1.48 1.33 -14.41
C SER A 8 1.58 2.52 -13.45
N ILE A 9 0.87 2.46 -12.31
CA ILE A 9 0.95 3.50 -11.28
C ILE A 9 2.40 3.80 -10.89
N THR A 10 3.26 2.80 -10.90
CA THR A 10 4.70 2.93 -10.59
C THR A 10 5.49 3.70 -11.64
N GLU A 11 4.94 3.89 -12.84
CA GLU A 11 5.55 4.63 -13.95
C GLU A 11 4.99 6.04 -14.09
N LEU A 12 3.96 6.40 -13.30
CA LEU A 12 3.40 7.73 -13.32
C LEU A 12 4.33 8.72 -12.60
N PRO A 13 4.62 9.88 -13.22
CA PRO A 13 5.43 10.90 -12.56
C PRO A 13 4.68 11.48 -11.36
N ASN A 14 5.42 11.79 -10.29
CA ASN A 14 4.90 12.53 -9.15
C ASN A 14 5.38 13.98 -9.26
N THR A 15 4.45 14.91 -9.41
CA THR A 15 4.76 16.34 -9.58
C THR A 15 5.51 16.95 -8.40
N LEU A 16 5.42 16.37 -7.21
CA LEU A 16 6.17 16.83 -6.03
C LEU A 16 7.67 16.54 -6.12
N THR A 17 8.09 15.60 -6.97
CA THR A 17 9.49 15.15 -7.07
C THR A 17 10.19 15.59 -8.34
N GLU A 18 9.55 16.36 -9.22
CA GLU A 18 10.10 16.74 -10.52
C GLU A 18 11.45 17.47 -10.39
N ASP A 19 11.61 18.32 -9.37
CA ASP A 19 12.82 19.12 -9.15
C ASP A 19 13.69 18.61 -7.99
N ILE A 20 13.56 17.35 -7.59
CA ILE A 20 14.27 16.78 -6.44
C ILE A 20 15.78 16.81 -6.63
N ASP A 21 16.25 16.64 -7.85
CA ASP A 21 17.69 16.61 -8.21
C ASP A 21 18.36 17.98 -8.09
N VAL A 22 17.61 19.06 -8.18
CA VAL A 22 18.10 20.44 -8.03
C VAL A 22 17.79 21.07 -6.66
N ALA A 23 17.08 20.33 -5.81
CA ALA A 23 16.72 20.84 -4.48
C ALA A 23 17.91 20.83 -3.51
N SER A 24 17.91 21.73 -2.53
CA SER A 24 18.84 21.69 -1.42
C SER A 24 18.64 20.44 -0.55
N PRO A 25 19.63 20.00 0.26
CA PRO A 25 19.44 18.87 1.16
C PRO A 25 18.21 18.97 2.05
N GLY A 26 17.93 20.14 2.63
CA GLY A 26 16.71 20.38 3.40
C GLY A 26 15.45 20.34 2.54
N GLY A 27 15.53 20.81 1.31
CA GLY A 27 14.47 20.71 0.30
C GLY A 27 14.14 19.26 -0.05
N ILE A 28 15.14 18.42 -0.24
CA ILE A 28 14.96 16.98 -0.51
C ILE A 28 14.20 16.30 0.64
N VAL A 29 14.61 16.55 1.89
CA VAL A 29 13.93 15.98 3.06
C VAL A 29 12.47 16.43 3.11
N LYS A 30 12.20 17.70 2.81
CA LYS A 30 10.83 18.23 2.78
C LYS A 30 9.99 17.56 1.69
N ILE A 31 10.55 17.40 0.49
CA ILE A 31 9.87 16.72 -0.64
C ILE A 31 9.54 15.28 -0.26
N LEU A 32 10.49 14.53 0.28
CA LEU A 32 10.28 13.14 0.69
C LEU A 32 9.15 13.02 1.73
N ARG A 33 9.11 13.89 2.72
CA ARG A 33 8.02 13.91 3.71
C ARG A 33 6.66 14.24 3.09
N GLN A 34 6.62 15.15 2.12
CA GLN A 34 5.38 15.48 1.41
C GLN A 34 4.89 14.30 0.57
N VAL A 35 5.81 13.59 -0.09
CA VAL A 35 5.47 12.39 -0.87
C VAL A 35 4.94 11.28 0.04
N ASP A 36 5.60 11.01 1.16
CA ASP A 36 5.15 10.02 2.12
C ASP A 36 3.76 10.34 2.69
N ALA A 37 3.49 11.63 2.91
CA ALA A 37 2.18 12.07 3.37
C ALA A 37 1.03 11.77 2.38
N GLN A 38 1.32 11.57 1.09
CA GLN A 38 0.31 11.19 0.10
C GLN A 38 -0.35 9.85 0.40
N ILE A 39 0.29 8.95 1.12
CA ILE A 39 -0.31 7.70 1.60
C ILE A 39 -1.55 8.00 2.47
N PHE A 40 -1.47 9.03 3.30
CA PHE A 40 -2.53 9.41 4.23
C PHE A 40 -3.49 10.44 3.66
N ASN A 41 -3.01 11.32 2.76
CA ASN A 41 -3.78 12.43 2.20
C ASN A 41 -4.41 12.11 0.84
N GLY A 42 -4.04 10.97 0.24
CA GLY A 42 -4.41 10.59 -1.12
C GLY A 42 -3.48 11.14 -2.19
N TRP A 43 -3.56 10.56 -3.37
CA TRP A 43 -2.76 10.95 -4.53
C TRP A 43 -3.51 10.67 -5.83
N ASN A 44 -3.65 11.67 -6.68
CA ASN A 44 -4.47 11.61 -7.90
C ASN A 44 -5.89 11.11 -7.60
N THR A 45 -6.28 9.99 -8.23
CA THR A 45 -7.56 9.30 -8.05
C THR A 45 -7.53 8.26 -6.93
N TYR A 46 -6.38 8.08 -6.27
CA TYR A 46 -6.22 7.14 -5.17
C TYR A 46 -6.62 7.77 -3.84
N ASP A 47 -7.48 7.08 -3.11
CA ASP A 47 -8.01 7.55 -1.84
C ASP A 47 -6.92 7.61 -0.76
N ALA A 48 -7.10 8.51 0.17
CA ALA A 48 -6.29 8.56 1.38
C ALA A 48 -6.43 7.27 2.19
N LEU A 49 -5.35 6.82 2.82
CA LEU A 49 -5.40 5.60 3.66
C LEU A 49 -6.41 5.72 4.81
N CYS A 50 -6.66 6.94 5.29
CA CYS A 50 -7.64 7.22 6.34
C CYS A 50 -9.06 7.52 5.81
N ASP A 51 -9.30 7.41 4.50
CA ASP A 51 -10.63 7.59 3.93
C ASP A 51 -11.62 6.59 4.55
N PRO A 52 -12.81 7.04 5.01
CA PRO A 52 -13.76 6.18 5.72
C PRO A 52 -14.20 4.96 4.91
N GLU A 53 -14.35 5.08 3.59
CA GLU A 53 -14.73 3.95 2.74
C GLU A 53 -13.59 2.93 2.64
N LEU A 54 -12.34 3.41 2.47
CA LEU A 54 -11.17 2.53 2.45
C LEU A 54 -11.00 1.82 3.80
N VAL A 55 -11.13 2.54 4.91
CA VAL A 55 -11.09 1.96 6.26
C VAL A 55 -12.18 0.90 6.44
N SER A 56 -13.39 1.15 5.93
CA SER A 56 -14.47 0.17 5.96
C SER A 56 -14.13 -1.11 5.17
N ARG A 57 -13.51 -0.98 4.01
CA ARG A 57 -13.07 -2.14 3.21
C ARG A 57 -11.96 -2.94 3.92
N ILE A 58 -11.01 -2.25 4.54
CA ILE A 58 -9.95 -2.88 5.35
C ILE A 58 -10.58 -3.60 6.55
N SER A 59 -11.54 -2.97 7.23
CA SER A 59 -12.25 -3.58 8.36
C SER A 59 -12.96 -4.88 7.97
N LYS A 60 -13.61 -4.92 6.81
CA LYS A 60 -14.23 -6.16 6.30
C LYS A 60 -13.21 -7.27 6.06
N ALA A 61 -12.02 -6.93 5.55
CA ALA A 61 -10.95 -7.91 5.39
C ALA A 61 -10.45 -8.44 6.74
N VAL A 62 -10.32 -7.56 7.72
CA VAL A 62 -9.94 -7.93 9.09
C VAL A 62 -10.99 -8.84 9.72
N ASP A 63 -12.27 -8.53 9.59
CA ASP A 63 -13.37 -9.34 10.11
C ASP A 63 -13.37 -10.74 9.46
N ALA A 64 -13.12 -10.83 8.16
CA ALA A 64 -13.02 -12.10 7.46
C ALA A 64 -11.84 -12.95 7.97
N ALA A 65 -10.68 -12.34 8.20
CA ALA A 65 -9.52 -13.01 8.76
C ALA A 65 -9.77 -13.47 10.20
N ALA A 66 -10.39 -12.62 11.03
CA ALA A 66 -10.75 -12.95 12.40
C ALA A 66 -11.74 -14.12 12.47
N ALA A 67 -12.73 -14.16 11.58
CA ALA A 67 -13.67 -15.27 11.48
C ALA A 67 -12.97 -16.59 11.13
N VAL A 68 -12.00 -16.56 10.22
CA VAL A 68 -11.18 -17.74 9.86
C VAL A 68 -10.36 -18.23 11.05
N LEU A 69 -9.69 -17.32 11.76
CA LEU A 69 -8.84 -17.66 12.92
C LEU A 69 -9.65 -18.19 14.11
N SER A 70 -10.90 -17.74 14.27
CA SER A 70 -11.80 -18.20 15.32
C SER A 70 -12.45 -19.54 15.00
N TYR A 71 -12.35 -20.00 13.77
CA TYR A 71 -12.99 -21.24 13.36
C TYR A 71 -12.16 -22.47 13.75
N LYS A 72 -12.75 -23.34 14.54
CA LYS A 72 -12.15 -24.63 14.93
C LYS A 72 -12.28 -25.65 13.79
N GLY A 73 -11.42 -25.56 12.79
CA GLY A 73 -11.48 -26.46 11.62
C GLY A 73 -10.31 -26.24 10.67
N LYS A 74 -10.52 -26.61 9.40
CA LYS A 74 -9.47 -26.57 8.36
C LYS A 74 -9.37 -25.24 7.60
N LYS A 75 -9.80 -24.13 8.16
CA LYS A 75 -9.69 -22.81 7.54
C LYS A 75 -8.34 -22.17 7.90
N LYS A 76 -7.75 -21.47 6.93
CA LYS A 76 -6.45 -20.84 7.07
C LYS A 76 -6.45 -19.45 6.44
N VAL A 77 -5.64 -18.54 6.99
CA VAL A 77 -5.22 -17.32 6.33
C VAL A 77 -3.91 -17.60 5.63
N ILE A 78 -3.85 -17.29 4.33
CA ILE A 78 -2.66 -17.52 3.50
C ILE A 78 -2.07 -16.16 3.14
N PHE A 79 -0.78 -16.00 3.43
CA PHE A 79 -0.01 -14.85 2.99
C PHE A 79 0.83 -15.23 1.78
N SER A 80 0.81 -14.41 0.75
CA SER A 80 1.63 -14.61 -0.44
C SER A 80 2.41 -13.35 -0.78
N GLY A 81 3.52 -13.52 -1.45
CA GLY A 81 4.35 -12.41 -1.88
C GLY A 81 5.59 -12.89 -2.61
N ALA A 82 6.29 -11.98 -3.29
CA ALA A 82 7.52 -12.24 -4.01
C ALA A 82 8.67 -11.37 -3.46
N GLY A 83 9.90 -11.84 -3.55
CA GLY A 83 11.08 -11.11 -3.07
C GLY A 83 11.00 -10.79 -1.57
N THR A 84 11.28 -9.55 -1.22
CA THR A 84 11.21 -9.04 0.16
C THR A 84 9.79 -9.12 0.73
N SER A 85 8.77 -8.85 -0.09
CA SER A 85 7.36 -9.00 0.31
C SER A 85 7.02 -10.44 0.68
N GLY A 86 7.58 -11.43 -0.03
CA GLY A 86 7.42 -12.84 0.32
C GLY A 86 8.06 -13.19 1.66
N ARG A 87 9.21 -12.63 1.98
CA ARG A 87 9.87 -12.80 3.30
C ARG A 87 9.04 -12.20 4.44
N LEU A 88 8.52 -11.00 4.24
CA LEU A 88 7.63 -10.35 5.21
C LEU A 88 6.33 -11.13 5.40
N SER A 89 5.77 -11.66 4.33
CA SER A 89 4.59 -12.55 4.38
C SER A 89 4.86 -13.80 5.21
N MET A 90 6.02 -14.41 5.07
CA MET A 90 6.42 -15.58 5.86
C MET A 90 6.54 -15.24 7.36
N PHE A 91 7.12 -14.10 7.72
CA PHE A 91 7.18 -13.66 9.12
C PHE A 91 5.79 -13.36 9.68
N ALA A 92 4.93 -12.69 8.92
CA ALA A 92 3.55 -12.44 9.33
C ALA A 92 2.79 -13.75 9.56
N ALA A 93 2.90 -14.72 8.64
CA ALA A 93 2.25 -16.03 8.77
C ALA A 93 2.63 -16.78 10.04
N ARG A 94 3.89 -16.69 10.49
CA ARG A 94 4.34 -17.30 11.74
C ARG A 94 3.66 -16.72 12.99
N THR A 95 3.22 -15.47 12.94
CA THR A 95 2.53 -14.81 14.04
C THR A 95 1.09 -15.33 14.19
N PHE A 96 0.48 -15.80 13.09
CA PHE A 96 -0.90 -16.30 13.06
C PHE A 96 -1.03 -17.81 13.33
N ASN A 97 0.04 -18.56 13.31
CA ASN A 97 0.01 -20.02 13.43
C ASN A 97 0.61 -20.51 14.76
#